data_639e04f714be409a34236c0899abeb02
#
_entry.id   639e04f714be409a34236c0899abeb02
#
_cell.length_a   1.000
_cell.length_b   1.000
_cell.length_c   1.000
_cell.angle_alpha   90.00
_cell.angle_beta   90.00
_cell.angle_gamma   90.00
#
_symmetry.space_group_name_H-M   'P 1'
#
loop_
_entity.id
_entity.type
_entity.pdbx_description
1 polymer ?
#
loop_
_entity_poly.entity_id
_entity_poly.type
_entity_poly.pdbx_seq_one_letter_code
_entity_poly.pdbx_strand_id
1 'polypeptide(L)'
;MQRVSLRKITSSVYHVQHTDEEILHYSLEELLPAGQTLALNVLLGTLSLIAYDIEMPYPRMMAEQQFTLSELSLLLPLLNSHPHYCPYEVLLASFNHRTVSDATIERCRRQLHEAQLEGVWDQEMRPVRNVLSRTRLKMRSFGIEIASILETGYVLMTLSARKQLGA
;
A
#
# COMPACT_ATOMS: atom_id res chain seq x y z
N MET A 1 10.41 -15.77 24.84
CA MET A 1 9.82 -16.59 23.79
C MET A 1 8.53 -15.91 23.33
N GLN A 2 8.56 -15.31 22.15
CA GLN A 2 7.46 -14.48 21.64
C GLN A 2 6.39 -15.37 21.00
N ARG A 3 5.16 -15.30 21.50
CA ARG A 3 4.03 -15.98 20.85
C ARG A 3 3.51 -15.16 19.68
N VAL A 4 3.90 -15.54 18.49
CA VAL A 4 3.33 -15.04 17.26
C VAL A 4 1.96 -15.67 17.08
N SER A 5 0.90 -14.89 17.25
CA SER A 5 -0.45 -15.35 16.93
C SER A 5 -0.79 -14.92 15.50
N LEU A 6 -0.60 -15.83 14.57
CA LEU A 6 -1.00 -15.62 13.17
C LEU A 6 -2.53 -15.79 13.06
N ARG A 7 -3.26 -14.70 12.98
CA ARG A 7 -4.67 -14.73 12.58
C ARG A 7 -4.77 -14.41 11.10
N LYS A 8 -5.21 -15.37 10.32
CA LYS A 8 -5.52 -15.17 8.91
C LYS A 8 -6.82 -14.36 8.81
N ILE A 9 -6.71 -13.10 8.46
CA ILE A 9 -7.85 -12.28 8.06
C ILE A 9 -8.07 -12.53 6.57
N THR A 10 -9.32 -12.56 6.12
CA THR A 10 -9.81 -12.95 4.80
C THR A 10 -9.24 -12.17 3.60
N SER A 11 -8.19 -11.41 3.76
CA SER A 11 -7.55 -10.58 2.72
C SER A 11 -6.04 -10.72 2.68
N SER A 12 -5.47 -11.90 2.80
CA SER A 12 -4.01 -12.11 2.71
C SER A 12 -3.16 -11.23 3.67
N VAL A 13 -3.77 -10.67 4.70
CA VAL A 13 -3.10 -9.84 5.69
C VAL A 13 -2.91 -10.65 6.98
N TYR A 14 -1.69 -10.74 7.42
CA TYR A 14 -1.34 -11.36 8.69
C TYR A 14 -0.94 -10.27 9.69
N HIS A 15 -1.60 -10.24 10.82
CA HIS A 15 -1.35 -9.26 11.87
C HIS A 15 -0.58 -9.89 13.02
N VAL A 16 0.57 -9.33 13.34
CA VAL A 16 1.39 -9.74 14.47
C VAL A 16 1.45 -8.61 15.48
N GLN A 17 0.82 -8.79 16.64
CA GLN A 17 0.92 -7.83 17.73
C GLN A 17 2.11 -8.16 18.63
N HIS A 18 2.96 -7.20 18.82
CA HIS A 18 4.06 -7.25 19.75
C HIS A 18 4.02 -6.02 20.64
N THR A 19 3.95 -6.22 21.92
CA THR A 19 3.92 -5.37 23.11
C THR A 19 3.75 -3.85 22.98
N ASP A 20 4.08 -3.16 21.94
CA ASP A 20 3.82 -1.77 21.61
C ASP A 20 4.07 -1.48 20.12
N GLU A 21 4.43 -2.50 19.35
CA GLU A 21 4.70 -2.39 17.91
C GLU A 21 3.73 -3.26 17.14
N GLU A 22 3.05 -2.64 16.22
CA GLU A 22 2.17 -3.33 15.29
C GLU A 22 2.95 -3.67 14.01
N ILE A 23 3.14 -4.97 13.75
CA ILE A 23 3.75 -5.46 12.52
C ILE A 23 2.68 -6.13 11.69
N LEU A 24 2.44 -5.59 10.50
CA LEU A 24 1.49 -6.12 9.53
C LEU A 24 2.22 -6.99 8.52
N HIS A 25 1.72 -8.19 8.27
CA HIS A 25 2.24 -9.10 7.26
C HIS A 25 1.28 -9.22 6.09
N TYR A 26 1.82 -9.04 4.88
CA TYR A 26 1.08 -9.12 3.62
C TYR A 26 1.68 -10.23 2.76
N SER A 27 0.92 -11.28 2.51
CA SER A 27 1.38 -12.37 1.62
C SER A 27 1.33 -11.97 0.15
N LEU A 28 0.39 -11.14 -0.27
CA LEU A 28 0.23 -10.60 -1.63
C LEU A 28 0.47 -11.66 -2.71
N GLU A 29 -0.23 -12.80 -2.62
CA GLU A 29 -0.01 -13.97 -3.48
C GLU A 29 -0.10 -13.66 -4.99
N GLU A 30 -0.83 -12.61 -5.35
CA GLU A 30 -0.98 -12.15 -6.73
C GLU A 30 0.16 -11.20 -7.19
N LEU A 31 0.91 -10.62 -6.25
CA LEU A 31 1.93 -9.60 -6.53
C LEU A 31 3.35 -10.07 -6.23
N LEU A 32 3.51 -11.00 -5.32
CA LEU A 32 4.81 -11.52 -4.89
C LEU A 32 4.97 -12.98 -5.31
N PRO A 33 6.19 -13.41 -5.62
CA PRO A 33 6.48 -14.83 -5.82
C PRO A 33 6.12 -15.68 -4.60
N ALA A 34 5.82 -16.95 -4.81
CA ALA A 34 5.55 -17.89 -3.72
C ALA A 34 6.69 -17.91 -2.70
N GLY A 35 6.33 -17.93 -1.41
CA GLY A 35 7.29 -17.91 -0.32
C GLY A 35 7.82 -16.52 0.05
N GLN A 36 7.32 -15.47 -0.58
CA GLN A 36 7.66 -14.08 -0.22
C GLN A 36 6.52 -13.38 0.51
N THR A 37 6.87 -12.56 1.48
CA THR A 37 5.93 -11.81 2.32
C THR A 37 6.49 -10.42 2.63
N LEU A 38 5.63 -9.41 2.63
CA LEU A 38 5.97 -8.09 3.14
C LEU A 38 5.67 -8.01 4.64
N ALA A 39 6.59 -7.48 5.40
CA ALA A 39 6.41 -7.16 6.82
C ALA A 39 6.54 -5.65 7.00
N LEU A 40 5.47 -5.00 7.48
CA LEU A 40 5.43 -3.56 7.73
C LEU A 40 5.40 -3.28 9.22
N ASN A 41 6.44 -2.63 9.73
CA ASN A 41 6.40 -2.00 11.05
C ASN A 41 5.78 -0.61 10.89
N VAL A 42 4.53 -0.46 11.32
CA VAL A 42 3.76 0.79 11.15
C VAL A 42 4.36 1.93 11.96
N LEU A 43 4.88 1.64 13.14
CA LEU A 43 5.46 2.65 14.04
C LEU A 43 6.73 3.27 13.45
N LEU A 44 7.62 2.43 12.91
CA LEU A 44 8.90 2.89 12.35
C LEU A 44 8.80 3.23 10.86
N GLY A 45 7.74 2.82 10.19
CA GLY A 45 7.58 3.01 8.74
C GLY A 45 8.49 2.12 7.90
N THR A 46 9.00 1.02 8.45
CA THR A 46 9.91 0.12 7.75
C THR A 46 9.14 -1.02 7.11
N LEU A 47 9.29 -1.17 5.80
CA LEU A 47 8.74 -2.28 5.01
C LEU A 47 9.87 -3.19 4.58
N SER A 48 9.74 -4.48 4.87
CA SER A 48 10.75 -5.51 4.58
C SER A 48 10.15 -6.61 3.72
N LEU A 49 10.84 -7.01 2.66
CA LEU A 49 10.51 -8.19 1.85
C LEU A 49 11.28 -9.39 2.40
N ILE A 50 10.55 -10.39 2.86
CA ILE A 50 11.09 -11.60 3.47
C ILE A 50 10.74 -12.78 2.59
N ALA A 51 11.75 -13.59 2.24
CA ALA A 51 11.58 -14.81 1.49
C ALA A 51 11.78 -16.04 2.39
N TYR A 52 10.88 -17.00 2.23
CA TYR A 52 10.97 -18.34 2.78
C TYR A 52 11.21 -19.35 1.66
N ASP A 53 12.23 -20.17 1.82
CA ASP A 53 12.53 -21.27 0.91
C ASP A 53 12.48 -22.59 1.67
N ILE A 54 11.89 -23.62 1.06
CA ILE A 54 11.84 -24.98 1.64
C ILE A 54 13.25 -25.57 1.82
N GLU A 55 14.18 -25.17 0.94
CA GLU A 55 15.57 -25.66 0.99
C GLU A 55 16.41 -24.90 2.01
N MET A 56 15.97 -23.72 2.46
CA MET A 56 16.66 -22.90 3.45
C MET A 56 15.78 -22.72 4.70
N PRO A 57 16.20 -23.24 5.86
CA PRO A 57 15.38 -23.21 7.07
C PRO A 57 15.24 -21.81 7.71
N TYR A 58 15.77 -20.76 7.08
CA TYR A 58 15.78 -19.42 7.64
C TYR A 58 15.11 -18.44 6.70
N PRO A 59 14.29 -17.50 7.22
CA PRO A 59 13.80 -16.39 6.43
C PRO A 59 14.99 -15.51 5.99
N ARG A 60 14.94 -15.02 4.76
CA ARG A 60 15.92 -14.09 4.20
C ARG A 60 15.29 -12.76 3.90
N MET A 61 15.93 -11.67 4.34
CA MET A 61 15.53 -10.34 3.94
C MET A 61 16.04 -10.06 2.52
N MET A 62 15.12 -9.78 1.60
CA MET A 62 15.42 -9.55 0.19
C MET A 62 15.53 -8.05 -0.13
N ALA A 63 14.74 -7.22 0.52
CA ALA A 63 14.72 -5.78 0.35
C ALA A 63 14.13 -5.12 1.58
N GLU A 64 14.52 -3.88 1.83
CA GLU A 64 13.99 -3.06 2.91
C GLU A 64 13.91 -1.60 2.47
N GLN A 65 12.83 -0.93 2.83
CA GLN A 65 12.62 0.49 2.57
C GLN A 65 11.98 1.15 3.78
N GLN A 66 12.32 2.41 4.00
CA GLN A 66 11.67 3.24 5.03
C GLN A 66 10.74 4.25 4.37
N PHE A 67 9.53 4.35 4.92
CA PHE A 67 8.46 5.22 4.43
C PHE A 67 8.14 6.30 5.47
N THR A 68 7.82 7.49 4.99
CA THR A 68 7.27 8.56 5.82
C THR A 68 5.82 8.27 6.17
N LEU A 69 5.27 8.98 7.16
CA LEU A 69 3.84 8.87 7.52
C LEU A 69 2.93 9.21 6.34
N SER A 70 3.28 10.23 5.54
CA SER A 70 2.51 10.59 4.34
C SER A 70 2.53 9.50 3.29
N GLU A 71 3.67 8.85 3.08
CA GLU A 71 3.79 7.70 2.17
C GLU A 71 2.98 6.50 2.67
N LEU A 72 3.03 6.20 3.98
CA LEU A 72 2.24 5.13 4.58
C LEU A 72 0.74 5.39 4.48
N SER A 73 0.30 6.63 4.64
CA SER A 73 -1.12 6.98 4.53
C SER A 73 -1.70 6.66 3.15
N LEU A 74 -0.87 6.61 2.11
CA LEU A 74 -1.26 6.23 0.75
C LEU A 74 -1.00 4.75 0.46
N LEU A 75 0.06 4.18 1.01
CA LEU A 75 0.41 2.79 0.78
C LEU A 75 -0.54 1.81 1.50
N LEU A 76 -0.92 2.11 2.74
CA LEU A 76 -1.79 1.24 3.55
C LEU A 76 -3.15 0.97 2.89
N PRO A 77 -3.89 1.95 2.37
CA PRO A 77 -5.13 1.67 1.66
C PRO A 77 -4.96 0.75 0.46
N LEU A 78 -3.86 0.90 -0.28
CA LEU A 78 -3.55 0.04 -1.42
C LEU A 78 -3.22 -1.40 -0.99
N LEU A 79 -2.44 -1.57 0.08
CA LEU A 79 -2.10 -2.90 0.60
C LEU A 79 -3.32 -3.60 1.22
N ASN A 80 -4.18 -2.86 1.92
CA ASN A 80 -5.35 -3.40 2.62
C ASN A 80 -6.55 -3.64 1.70
N SER A 81 -6.58 -3.05 0.52
CA SER A 81 -7.65 -3.27 -0.45
C SER A 81 -7.47 -4.58 -1.19
N HIS A 82 -8.58 -5.21 -1.59
CA HIS A 82 -8.55 -6.33 -2.51
C HIS A 82 -9.43 -5.97 -3.73
N PRO A 83 -8.90 -5.99 -4.94
CA PRO A 83 -7.61 -6.50 -5.46
C PRO A 83 -6.46 -5.45 -5.50
N HIS A 84 -6.20 -4.76 -4.44
CA HIS A 84 -5.17 -3.72 -4.31
C HIS A 84 -5.39 -2.48 -5.18
N TYR A 85 -6.65 -2.18 -5.39
CA TYR A 85 -7.13 -1.00 -6.09
C TYR A 85 -7.73 -0.01 -5.07
N CYS A 86 -7.42 1.27 -5.23
CA CYS A 86 -7.91 2.30 -4.33
C CYS A 86 -8.38 3.54 -5.11
N PRO A 87 -9.64 3.95 -4.97
CA PRO A 87 -10.16 5.17 -5.58
C PRO A 87 -9.48 6.43 -5.05
N TYR A 88 -9.48 7.50 -5.84
CA TYR A 88 -8.90 8.78 -5.45
C TYR A 88 -9.46 9.35 -4.15
N GLU A 89 -10.77 9.25 -3.94
CA GLU A 89 -11.44 9.74 -2.74
C GLU A 89 -10.99 9.02 -1.47
N VAL A 90 -10.70 7.73 -1.55
CA VAL A 90 -10.18 6.94 -0.43
C VAL A 90 -8.73 7.33 -0.12
N LEU A 91 -7.92 7.50 -1.15
CA LEU A 91 -6.52 7.97 -0.99
C LEU A 91 -6.47 9.37 -0.41
N LEU A 92 -7.30 10.28 -0.89
CA LEU A 92 -7.38 11.65 -0.38
C LEU A 92 -7.86 11.66 1.07
N ALA A 93 -8.86 10.85 1.42
CA ALA A 93 -9.33 10.71 2.79
C ALA A 93 -8.24 10.18 3.72
N SER A 94 -7.54 9.15 3.31
CA SER A 94 -6.43 8.58 4.09
C SER A 94 -5.24 9.55 4.23
N PHE A 95 -4.98 10.36 3.21
CA PHE A 95 -3.92 11.37 3.23
C PHE A 95 -4.23 12.55 4.16
N ASN A 96 -5.48 13.01 4.18
CA ASN A 96 -5.89 14.22 4.91
C ASN A 96 -6.38 13.95 6.33
N HIS A 97 -6.78 12.72 6.66
CA HIS A 97 -7.43 12.39 7.92
C HIS A 97 -6.71 11.25 8.65
N ARG A 98 -6.64 11.35 9.98
CA ARG A 98 -6.09 10.27 10.83
C ARG A 98 -6.98 9.03 10.82
N THR A 99 -8.28 9.22 10.74
CA THR A 99 -9.27 8.15 10.74
C THR A 99 -10.08 8.23 9.45
N VAL A 100 -10.04 7.15 8.67
CA VAL A 100 -10.82 7.02 7.45
C VAL A 100 -12.16 6.40 7.80
N SER A 101 -13.25 7.09 7.46
CA SER A 101 -14.62 6.65 7.63
C SER A 101 -15.40 6.86 6.34
N ASP A 102 -16.57 6.24 6.23
CA ASP A 102 -17.47 6.48 5.09
C ASP A 102 -17.81 7.96 4.92
N ALA A 103 -17.97 8.67 6.04
CA ALA A 103 -18.25 10.11 6.05
C ALA A 103 -17.07 10.93 5.48
N THR A 104 -15.81 10.59 5.84
CA THR A 104 -14.63 11.28 5.31
C THR A 104 -14.40 10.96 3.84
N ILE A 105 -14.64 9.74 3.41
CA ILE A 105 -14.56 9.32 2.00
C ILE A 105 -15.61 10.08 1.18
N GLU A 106 -16.85 10.14 1.64
CA GLU A 106 -17.93 10.86 0.93
C GLU A 106 -17.66 12.36 0.85
N ARG A 107 -17.05 12.94 1.88
CA ARG A 107 -16.62 14.34 1.86
C ARG A 107 -15.54 14.57 0.80
N CYS A 108 -14.56 13.70 0.73
CA CYS A 108 -13.49 13.76 -0.29
C CYS A 108 -14.04 13.53 -1.70
N ARG A 109 -15.02 12.63 -1.85
CA ARG A 109 -15.70 12.41 -3.13
C ARG A 109 -16.37 13.68 -3.64
N ARG A 110 -17.12 14.38 -2.77
CA ARG A 110 -17.75 15.67 -3.11
C ARG A 110 -16.71 16.73 -3.43
N GLN A 111 -15.65 16.85 -2.63
CA GLN A 111 -14.56 17.77 -2.84
C GLN A 111 -13.92 17.59 -4.22
N LEU A 112 -13.63 16.36 -4.60
CA LEU A 112 -13.05 16.06 -5.91
C LEU A 112 -14.02 16.32 -7.07
N HIS A 113 -15.30 16.05 -6.86
CA HIS A 113 -16.34 16.36 -7.86
C HIS A 113 -16.47 17.87 -8.08
N GLU A 114 -16.52 18.66 -7.01
CA GLU A 114 -16.53 20.13 -7.09
C GLU A 114 -15.27 20.65 -7.76
N ALA A 115 -14.09 20.15 -7.39
CA ALA A 115 -12.83 20.52 -7.99
C ALA A 115 -12.77 20.20 -9.50
N GLN A 116 -13.39 19.11 -9.92
CA GLN A 116 -13.50 18.76 -11.34
C GLN A 116 -14.38 19.76 -12.09
N LEU A 117 -15.52 20.15 -11.51
CA LEU A 117 -16.41 21.15 -12.10
C LEU A 117 -15.74 22.54 -12.19
N GLU A 118 -14.92 22.90 -11.21
CA GLU A 118 -14.16 24.15 -11.18
C GLU A 118 -12.86 24.12 -11.99
N GLY A 119 -12.46 22.96 -12.49
CA GLY A 119 -11.21 22.78 -13.26
C GLY A 119 -9.93 22.82 -12.41
N VAL A 120 -10.04 22.60 -11.09
CA VAL A 120 -8.92 22.62 -10.13
C VAL A 120 -8.57 21.24 -9.55
N TRP A 121 -9.09 20.17 -10.14
CA TRP A 121 -8.86 18.79 -9.68
C TRP A 121 -7.39 18.44 -9.56
N ASP A 122 -6.56 18.87 -10.50
CA ASP A 122 -5.12 18.66 -10.48
C ASP A 122 -4.44 19.34 -9.28
N GLN A 123 -4.95 20.47 -8.83
CA GLN A 123 -4.43 21.16 -7.64
C GLN A 123 -4.77 20.40 -6.37
N GLU A 124 -6.00 19.89 -6.26
CA GLU A 124 -6.46 19.09 -5.12
C GLU A 124 -5.67 17.78 -4.99
N MET A 125 -5.37 17.12 -6.08
CA MET A 125 -4.66 15.83 -6.09
C MET A 125 -3.13 15.96 -6.11
N ARG A 126 -2.59 17.14 -6.35
CA ARG A 126 -1.13 17.35 -6.46
C ARG A 126 -0.34 16.86 -5.25
N PRO A 127 -0.72 17.15 -3.99
CA PRO A 127 0.00 16.64 -2.82
C PRO A 127 0.03 15.11 -2.78
N VAL A 128 -1.11 14.46 -3.06
CA VAL A 128 -1.21 12.98 -3.12
C VAL A 128 -0.31 12.43 -4.22
N ARG A 129 -0.35 13.00 -5.42
CA ARG A 129 0.48 12.55 -6.55
C ARG A 129 1.97 12.69 -6.27
N ASN A 130 2.38 13.79 -5.63
CA ASN A 130 3.78 14.00 -5.28
C ASN A 130 4.29 12.96 -4.29
N VAL A 131 3.50 12.62 -3.29
CA VAL A 131 3.84 11.57 -2.32
C VAL A 131 3.82 10.20 -2.98
N LEU A 132 2.81 9.89 -3.81
CA LEU A 132 2.74 8.63 -4.55
C LEU A 132 3.94 8.42 -5.49
N SER A 133 4.46 9.48 -6.09
CA SER A 133 5.65 9.38 -6.95
C SER A 133 6.87 8.86 -6.17
N ARG A 134 7.08 9.34 -4.95
CA ARG A 134 8.16 8.84 -4.07
C ARG A 134 7.87 7.42 -3.58
N THR A 135 6.65 7.16 -3.17
CA THR A 135 6.21 5.83 -2.71
C THR A 135 6.39 4.79 -3.82
N ARG A 136 6.05 5.14 -5.05
CA ARG A 136 6.23 4.28 -6.24
C ARG A 136 7.68 3.85 -6.42
N LEU A 137 8.63 4.78 -6.32
CA LEU A 137 10.05 4.48 -6.47
C LEU A 137 10.53 3.48 -5.42
N LYS A 138 10.08 3.64 -4.18
CA LYS A 138 10.41 2.70 -3.09
C LYS A 138 9.78 1.33 -3.29
N MET A 139 8.52 1.26 -3.75
CA MET A 139 7.82 0.00 -3.99
C MET A 139 8.43 -0.83 -5.12
N ARG A 140 9.10 -0.22 -6.07
CA ARG A 140 9.80 -0.93 -7.15
C ARG A 140 10.92 -1.84 -6.64
N SER A 141 11.54 -1.52 -5.52
CA SER A 141 12.55 -2.41 -4.89
C SER A 141 11.96 -3.73 -4.40
N PHE A 142 10.64 -3.80 -4.24
CA PHE A 142 9.90 -5.02 -3.90
C PHE A 142 9.30 -5.72 -5.13
N GLY A 143 9.58 -5.24 -6.33
CA GLY A 143 8.98 -5.77 -7.56
C GLY A 143 7.51 -5.36 -7.76
N ILE A 144 7.04 -4.34 -7.03
CA ILE A 144 5.66 -3.85 -7.07
C ILE A 144 5.62 -2.45 -7.68
N GLU A 145 4.69 -2.25 -8.60
CA GLU A 145 4.41 -0.95 -9.22
C GLU A 145 3.10 -0.40 -8.69
N ILE A 146 3.06 0.92 -8.46
CA ILE A 146 1.83 1.67 -8.23
C ILE A 146 1.45 2.31 -9.57
N ALA A 147 0.40 1.81 -10.20
CA ALA A 147 -0.09 2.30 -11.47
C ALA A 147 -1.37 3.12 -11.30
N SER A 148 -1.50 4.19 -12.10
CA SER A 148 -2.74 4.95 -12.15
C SER A 148 -3.75 4.28 -13.07
N ILE A 149 -5.02 4.31 -12.68
CA ILE A 149 -6.16 3.97 -13.52
C ILE A 149 -6.84 5.28 -13.90
N LEU A 150 -7.00 5.51 -15.18
CA LEU A 150 -7.56 6.76 -15.71
C LEU A 150 -8.88 7.12 -15.01
N GLU A 151 -8.97 8.34 -14.52
CA GLU A 151 -10.14 8.94 -13.87
C GLU A 151 -10.71 8.18 -12.66
N THR A 152 -9.98 7.19 -12.14
CA THR A 152 -10.55 6.27 -11.14
C THR A 152 -9.73 6.20 -9.85
N GLY A 153 -8.43 5.89 -9.95
CA GLY A 153 -7.59 5.69 -8.76
C GLY A 153 -6.23 5.10 -9.09
N TYR A 154 -5.71 4.32 -8.14
CA TYR A 154 -4.44 3.64 -8.26
C TYR A 154 -4.58 2.16 -7.91
N VAL A 155 -3.67 1.37 -8.45
CA VAL A 155 -3.62 -0.09 -8.24
C VAL A 155 -2.19 -0.55 -8.04
N LEU A 156 -2.00 -1.56 -7.19
CA LEU A 156 -0.72 -2.28 -7.11
C LEU A 156 -0.71 -3.38 -8.16
N MET A 157 0.41 -3.49 -8.87
CA MET A 157 0.63 -4.53 -9.84
C MET A 157 2.09 -4.97 -9.85
N THR A 158 2.39 -6.09 -10.46
CA THR A 158 3.78 -6.52 -10.62
C THR A 158 4.48 -5.64 -11.65
N LEU A 159 5.79 -5.39 -11.47
CA LEU A 159 6.60 -4.67 -12.46
C LEU A 159 6.62 -5.37 -13.82
N SER A 160 6.61 -6.70 -13.84
CA SER A 160 6.56 -7.50 -15.07
C SER A 160 5.26 -7.30 -15.84
N ALA A 161 4.11 -7.25 -15.15
CA ALA A 161 2.81 -7.01 -15.77
C ALA A 161 2.73 -5.63 -16.44
N ARG A 162 3.32 -4.60 -15.82
CA ARG A 162 3.35 -3.25 -16.40
C ARG A 162 4.14 -3.20 -17.71
N LYS A 163 5.26 -3.90 -17.79
CA LYS A 163 6.08 -3.93 -19.03
C LYS A 163 5.31 -4.52 -20.20
N GLN A 164 4.36 -5.43 -19.94
CA GLN A 164 3.52 -6.02 -20.98
C GLN A 164 2.43 -5.07 -21.46
N LEU A 165 1.93 -4.16 -20.58
CA LEU A 165 0.89 -3.19 -20.94
C LEU A 165 1.44 -1.94 -21.63
N GLY A 166 2.74 -1.68 -21.50
CA GLY A 166 3.42 -0.51 -22.06
C GLY A 166 4.23 -0.79 -23.33
N ALA A 167 4.08 -1.98 -23.86
CA ALA A 167 4.75 -2.36 -25.11
C ALA A 167 3.84 -2.10 -26.33
#